data_9796617158808c7fbdd5ca194cd3a317
#
_entry.id   9796617158808c7fbdd5ca194cd3a317
#
_cell.length_a   1.000
_cell.length_b   1.000
_cell.length_c   1.000
_cell.angle_alpha   90.00
_cell.angle_beta   90.00
_cell.angle_gamma   90.00
#
_symmetry.space_group_name_H-M   'P 1'
#
loop_
_entity.id
_entity.type
_entity.pdbx_description
1 polymer ?
#
loop_
_entity_poly.entity_id
_entity_poly.type
_entity_poly.pdbx_seq_one_letter_code
_entity_poly.pdbx_strand_id
1 'polypeptide(L)'
;LSQTADDQRGSGNRSALGRLISVDERTFADDYWGRKPLLSRASELQESFDDLMTPAAVDELISHRGVRTPFARMAKDGSLLDKSQFTASGGFGAEMTDQLDSAAILSAFADGHTLVLQGLHRLWPPLIDFVRDLVDDIGHPSQVNSYITPASSKGFSPHYDVHDVFVLQISGEKRWILHPPVHTHPLSNQPWSDRKNAVEERAIEAPHLDTVLQPGDALYLPRGWIHSAEALGDTTIHLTIGVSSFTRYDVAHNLLGVLQEDAELREPLPAGIDLTDADAVLPYVDRVVDDVANLLQQLKNDEPARRRIAERLGRRFADITRPEPVGPLRTVSFMNALDEDSAVVWRQGLTASISRSENKIHLGLRDKTVSLPDECADAIAQLQSGKPCRVSELVGLDSNSAIVVARRLLREGVLVPAP
;
A
#
# COMPACT_ATOMS: atom_id res chain seq x y z
N LEU A 1 9.47 5.80 21.62
CA LEU A 1 10.70 6.30 21.00
C LEU A 1 10.41 6.81 19.59
N SER A 2 9.76 7.95 19.47
CA SER A 2 9.67 8.72 18.21
C SER A 2 9.25 10.15 18.60
N GLN A 3 10.15 10.92 19.15
CA GLN A 3 9.94 12.33 19.50
C GLN A 3 10.69 13.30 18.57
N THR A 4 11.23 12.86 17.44
CA THR A 4 12.13 13.67 16.61
C THR A 4 11.70 13.89 15.16
N ALA A 5 10.52 13.40 14.73
CA ALA A 5 10.06 13.59 13.35
C ALA A 5 9.03 14.74 13.15
N ASP A 6 8.45 15.27 14.23
CA ASP A 6 7.30 16.17 14.16
C ASP A 6 7.61 17.67 14.02
N ASP A 7 8.87 18.07 14.10
CA ASP A 7 9.21 19.51 14.26
C ASP A 7 9.75 20.19 12.98
N GLN A 8 9.67 19.58 11.80
CA GLN A 8 10.26 20.17 10.58
C GLN A 8 9.41 20.08 9.30
N ARG A 9 8.11 19.81 9.38
CA ARG A 9 7.24 20.10 8.22
C ARG A 9 6.83 21.57 8.30
N GLY A 10 7.29 22.34 7.32
CA GLY A 10 6.97 23.77 7.22
C GLY A 10 5.46 24.00 7.28
N SER A 11 5.08 25.07 7.94
CA SER A 11 3.70 25.51 8.17
C SER A 11 2.91 25.55 6.87
N GLY A 12 1.96 24.60 6.66
CA GLY A 12 0.95 24.71 5.61
C GLY A 12 0.48 23.45 4.93
N ASN A 13 1.19 22.31 5.01
CA ASN A 13 0.73 21.08 4.37
C ASN A 13 0.56 19.98 5.42
N ARG A 14 -0.67 19.47 5.61
CA ARG A 14 -0.92 18.31 6.45
C ARG A 14 -0.28 17.07 5.82
N SER A 15 0.03 16.07 6.67
CA SER A 15 0.37 14.72 6.20
C SER A 15 -0.76 14.16 5.32
N ALA A 16 -0.45 13.22 4.45
CA ALA A 16 -1.48 12.55 3.65
C ALA A 16 -2.54 11.88 4.53
N LEU A 17 -2.15 11.28 5.65
CA LEU A 17 -3.09 10.74 6.64
C LEU A 17 -3.94 11.87 7.26
N GLY A 18 -3.34 12.97 7.64
CA GLY A 18 -4.04 14.11 8.23
C GLY A 18 -5.11 14.74 7.33
N ARG A 19 -5.02 14.56 6.00
CA ARG A 19 -6.06 14.96 5.05
C ARG A 19 -7.30 14.07 5.08
N LEU A 20 -7.18 12.83 5.61
CA LEU A 20 -8.24 11.81 5.58
C LEU A 20 -9.04 11.72 6.88
N ILE A 21 -8.56 12.33 7.95
CA ILE A 21 -9.08 12.15 9.31
C ILE A 21 -9.42 13.47 9.97
N SER A 22 -10.55 13.52 10.70
CA SER A 22 -11.01 14.70 11.44
C SER A 22 -10.46 14.77 12.86
N VAL A 23 -9.64 13.79 13.27
CA VAL A 23 -8.94 13.76 14.56
C VAL A 23 -7.44 13.87 14.34
N ASP A 24 -6.65 14.10 15.38
CA ASP A 24 -5.20 14.03 15.24
C ASP A 24 -4.69 12.60 15.01
N GLU A 25 -3.51 12.46 14.41
CA GLU A 25 -2.94 11.17 14.02
C GLU A 25 -2.72 10.22 15.20
N ARG A 26 -2.42 10.74 16.38
CA ARG A 26 -2.25 9.94 17.59
C ARG A 26 -3.59 9.38 18.07
N THR A 27 -4.62 10.22 18.15
CA THR A 27 -5.98 9.78 18.46
C THR A 27 -6.46 8.76 17.43
N PHE A 28 -6.18 8.96 16.14
CA PHE A 28 -6.51 7.98 15.12
C PHE A 28 -5.82 6.64 15.37
N ALA A 29 -4.51 6.64 15.60
CA ALA A 29 -3.72 5.44 15.86
C ALA A 29 -4.17 4.69 17.13
N ASP A 30 -4.48 5.43 18.21
CA ASP A 30 -4.82 4.86 19.49
C ASP A 30 -6.28 4.36 19.56
N ASP A 31 -7.25 5.06 18.94
CA ASP A 31 -8.67 4.82 19.12
C ASP A 31 -9.39 4.20 17.92
N TYR A 32 -8.89 4.42 16.70
CA TYR A 32 -9.58 4.04 15.45
C TYR A 32 -8.84 2.97 14.66
N TRP A 33 -7.54 3.08 14.50
CA TRP A 33 -6.76 2.20 13.65
C TRP A 33 -6.95 0.71 14.02
N GLY A 34 -7.52 -0.06 13.08
CA GLY A 34 -7.85 -1.47 13.25
C GLY A 34 -8.98 -1.76 14.27
N ARG A 35 -9.69 -0.75 14.80
CA ARG A 35 -10.67 -0.92 15.88
C ARG A 35 -12.09 -0.56 15.50
N LYS A 36 -12.33 0.68 15.10
CA LYS A 36 -13.67 1.21 14.78
C LYS A 36 -13.64 2.19 13.61
N PRO A 37 -14.74 2.34 12.88
CA PRO A 37 -14.85 3.32 11.82
C PRO A 37 -14.68 4.75 12.32
N LEU A 38 -14.16 5.62 11.43
CA LEU A 38 -14.12 7.07 11.62
C LEU A 38 -14.77 7.74 10.40
N LEU A 39 -15.84 8.46 10.64
CA LEU A 39 -16.44 9.35 9.65
C LEU A 39 -15.87 10.75 9.86
N SER A 40 -15.25 11.30 8.80
CA SER A 40 -14.70 12.65 8.76
C SER A 40 -15.47 13.45 7.71
N ARG A 41 -16.20 14.45 8.14
CA ARG A 41 -16.99 15.30 7.22
C ARG A 41 -16.10 16.30 6.50
N ALA A 42 -16.50 16.67 5.29
CA ALA A 42 -15.80 17.71 4.50
C ALA A 42 -15.60 19.01 5.29
N SER A 43 -16.57 19.38 6.14
CA SER A 43 -16.47 20.57 7.00
C SER A 43 -15.45 20.44 8.15
N GLU A 44 -15.02 19.23 8.48
CA GLU A 44 -14.02 18.94 9.51
C GLU A 44 -12.63 18.77 8.90
N LEU A 45 -12.57 18.48 7.59
CA LEU A 45 -11.33 18.36 6.82
C LEU A 45 -10.97 19.74 6.23
N GLN A 46 -9.67 20.01 6.10
CA GLN A 46 -9.20 21.34 5.64
C GLN A 46 -9.05 21.42 4.12
N GLU A 47 -8.93 20.29 3.46
CA GLU A 47 -8.66 20.21 2.02
C GLU A 47 -9.69 19.30 1.35
N SER A 48 -10.14 19.67 0.15
CA SER A 48 -10.96 18.80 -0.70
C SER A 48 -10.09 17.69 -1.32
N PHE A 49 -10.73 16.79 -2.04
CA PHE A 49 -10.05 15.71 -2.79
C PHE A 49 -10.04 15.97 -4.30
N ASP A 50 -10.37 17.19 -4.75
CA ASP A 50 -10.43 17.54 -6.17
C ASP A 50 -9.08 17.50 -6.86
N ASP A 51 -7.99 17.71 -6.12
CA ASP A 51 -6.62 17.54 -6.60
C ASP A 51 -6.26 16.08 -6.86
N LEU A 52 -6.92 15.12 -6.19
CA LEU A 52 -6.66 13.69 -6.33
C LEU A 52 -7.42 13.08 -7.50
N MET A 53 -8.72 13.42 -7.65
CA MET A 53 -9.59 12.88 -8.69
C MET A 53 -10.77 13.80 -8.95
N THR A 54 -11.19 13.90 -10.22
CA THR A 54 -12.41 14.60 -10.65
C THR A 54 -13.16 13.73 -11.66
N PRO A 55 -14.45 14.04 -11.96
CA PRO A 55 -15.16 13.40 -13.07
C PRO A 55 -14.43 13.52 -14.40
N ALA A 56 -13.84 14.68 -14.69
CA ALA A 56 -13.04 14.89 -15.92
C ALA A 56 -11.79 14.02 -15.96
N ALA A 57 -11.14 13.78 -14.83
CA ALA A 57 -9.99 12.86 -14.75
C ALA A 57 -10.40 11.39 -15.01
N VAL A 58 -11.61 10.99 -14.60
CA VAL A 58 -12.17 9.68 -14.93
C VAL A 58 -12.40 9.57 -16.44
N ASP A 59 -13.03 10.56 -17.08
CA ASP A 59 -13.23 10.58 -18.53
C ASP A 59 -11.90 10.57 -19.29
N GLU A 60 -10.88 11.29 -18.82
CA GLU A 60 -9.55 11.30 -19.40
C GLU A 60 -8.90 9.91 -19.33
N LEU A 61 -8.98 9.22 -18.19
CA LEU A 61 -8.46 7.86 -18.03
C LEU A 61 -9.13 6.87 -18.98
N ILE A 62 -10.45 6.94 -19.13
CA ILE A 62 -11.22 6.04 -19.99
C ILE A 62 -10.94 6.29 -21.46
N SER A 63 -10.87 7.57 -21.88
CA SER A 63 -10.95 7.95 -23.28
C SER A 63 -9.61 8.30 -23.91
N HIS A 64 -8.60 8.79 -23.15
CA HIS A 64 -7.41 9.41 -23.71
C HIS A 64 -6.08 8.76 -23.27
N ARG A 65 -6.08 7.96 -22.20
CA ARG A 65 -4.84 7.43 -21.61
C ARG A 65 -4.49 6.01 -22.03
N GLY A 66 -5.30 5.39 -22.90
CA GLY A 66 -5.04 4.03 -23.36
C GLY A 66 -5.02 3.00 -22.23
N VAL A 67 -5.81 3.22 -21.19
CA VAL A 67 -5.94 2.29 -20.06
C VAL A 67 -6.46 0.96 -20.58
N ARG A 68 -6.00 -0.11 -19.97
CA ARG A 68 -6.33 -1.49 -20.38
C ARG A 68 -6.59 -2.37 -19.16
N THR A 69 -7.13 -3.57 -19.39
CA THR A 69 -7.24 -4.55 -18.31
C THR A 69 -5.84 -5.01 -17.86
N PRO A 70 -5.61 -5.30 -16.56
CA PRO A 70 -6.61 -5.39 -15.49
C PRO A 70 -6.87 -4.07 -14.72
N PHE A 71 -6.48 -2.92 -15.25
CA PHE A 71 -6.67 -1.64 -14.56
C PHE A 71 -8.11 -1.13 -14.55
N ALA A 72 -9.02 -1.85 -15.21
CA ALA A 72 -10.45 -1.60 -15.14
C ALA A 72 -11.25 -2.90 -15.12
N ARG A 73 -12.41 -2.85 -14.46
CA ARG A 73 -13.45 -3.87 -14.50
C ARG A 73 -14.82 -3.21 -14.42
N MET A 74 -15.84 -3.91 -14.91
CA MET A 74 -17.23 -3.49 -14.74
C MET A 74 -18.02 -4.56 -14.01
N ALA A 75 -18.96 -4.14 -13.15
CA ALA A 75 -19.77 -5.06 -12.35
C ALA A 75 -21.20 -4.53 -12.19
N LYS A 76 -22.16 -5.45 -12.12
CA LYS A 76 -23.55 -5.15 -11.78
C LYS A 76 -24.09 -6.22 -10.86
N ASP A 77 -24.73 -5.84 -9.77
CA ASP A 77 -25.34 -6.73 -8.78
C ASP A 77 -24.38 -7.85 -8.30
N GLY A 78 -23.11 -7.50 -8.08
CA GLY A 78 -22.07 -8.41 -7.62
C GLY A 78 -21.46 -9.31 -8.69
N SER A 79 -21.96 -9.27 -9.94
CA SER A 79 -21.45 -10.05 -11.07
C SER A 79 -20.51 -9.22 -11.94
N LEU A 80 -19.37 -9.79 -12.33
CA LEU A 80 -18.42 -9.13 -13.22
C LEU A 80 -18.89 -9.25 -14.67
N LEU A 81 -18.78 -8.14 -15.42
CA LEU A 81 -18.95 -8.11 -16.86
C LEU A 81 -17.71 -8.71 -17.53
N ASP A 82 -17.90 -9.54 -18.55
CA ASP A 82 -16.77 -10.05 -19.31
C ASP A 82 -16.01 -8.90 -19.99
N LYS A 83 -14.68 -8.93 -19.90
CA LYS A 83 -13.81 -7.87 -20.41
C LYS A 83 -14.00 -7.55 -21.89
N SER A 84 -14.37 -8.55 -22.71
CA SER A 84 -14.63 -8.35 -24.14
C SER A 84 -15.80 -7.41 -24.43
N GLN A 85 -16.66 -7.14 -23.44
CA GLN A 85 -17.82 -6.26 -23.58
C GLN A 85 -17.51 -4.78 -23.33
N PHE A 86 -16.33 -4.46 -22.81
CA PHE A 86 -15.92 -3.06 -22.54
C PHE A 86 -14.46 -2.76 -22.95
N THR A 87 -13.85 -3.69 -23.71
CA THR A 87 -12.51 -3.48 -24.29
C THR A 87 -12.53 -3.77 -25.78
N ALA A 88 -11.59 -3.13 -26.49
CA ALA A 88 -11.37 -3.33 -27.92
C ALA A 88 -9.89 -3.36 -28.25
N SER A 89 -9.56 -3.66 -29.50
CA SER A 89 -8.20 -3.49 -30.03
C SER A 89 -7.81 -2.01 -30.02
N GLY A 90 -6.55 -1.72 -29.69
CA GLY A 90 -5.98 -0.37 -29.73
C GLY A 90 -5.87 0.23 -31.14
N GLY A 91 -6.26 -0.52 -32.20
CA GLY A 91 -6.26 -0.06 -33.58
C GLY A 91 -4.89 -0.13 -34.26
N PHE A 92 -4.79 0.53 -35.39
CA PHE A 92 -3.57 0.57 -36.21
C PHE A 92 -2.40 1.19 -35.43
N GLY A 93 -1.25 0.52 -35.47
CA GLY A 93 -0.05 0.98 -34.76
C GLY A 93 0.01 0.66 -33.27
N ALA A 94 -1.02 -0.01 -32.71
CA ALA A 94 -1.06 -0.45 -31.32
C ALA A 94 -1.58 -1.88 -31.22
N GLU A 95 -0.67 -2.84 -31.11
CA GLU A 95 -1.01 -4.29 -31.00
C GLU A 95 -1.50 -4.65 -29.59
N MET A 96 -2.54 -3.94 -29.10
CA MET A 96 -3.20 -4.20 -27.84
C MET A 96 -4.62 -4.72 -28.13
N THR A 97 -5.03 -5.76 -27.41
CA THR A 97 -6.35 -6.40 -27.60
C THR A 97 -7.38 -6.10 -26.51
N ASP A 98 -6.96 -5.35 -25.48
CA ASP A 98 -7.70 -5.18 -24.24
C ASP A 98 -7.69 -3.73 -23.72
N GLN A 99 -7.57 -2.77 -24.64
CA GLN A 99 -7.72 -1.35 -24.34
C GLN A 99 -9.19 -1.04 -24.03
N LEU A 100 -9.45 -0.15 -23.08
CA LEU A 100 -10.80 0.30 -22.77
C LEU A 100 -11.44 0.95 -24.00
N ASP A 101 -12.67 0.55 -24.29
CA ASP A 101 -13.54 1.15 -25.28
C ASP A 101 -14.55 2.07 -24.58
N SER A 102 -14.35 3.38 -24.73
CA SER A 102 -15.18 4.36 -24.06
C SER A 102 -16.67 4.30 -24.47
N ALA A 103 -16.96 3.93 -25.72
CA ALA A 103 -18.34 3.79 -26.19
C ALA A 103 -19.01 2.54 -25.60
N ALA A 104 -18.28 1.43 -25.53
CA ALA A 104 -18.78 0.21 -24.87
C ALA A 104 -18.97 0.40 -23.36
N ILE A 105 -18.03 1.11 -22.70
CA ILE A 105 -18.16 1.50 -21.29
C ILE A 105 -19.39 2.39 -21.07
N LEU A 106 -19.61 3.38 -21.92
CA LEU A 106 -20.79 4.25 -21.85
C LEU A 106 -22.08 3.44 -21.91
N SER A 107 -22.16 2.50 -22.86
CA SER A 107 -23.33 1.62 -23.00
C SER A 107 -23.55 0.76 -21.75
N ALA A 108 -22.51 0.09 -21.25
CA ALA A 108 -22.61 -0.75 -20.06
C ALA A 108 -22.95 0.09 -18.81
N PHE A 109 -22.39 1.32 -18.71
CA PHE A 109 -22.69 2.23 -17.62
C PHE A 109 -24.16 2.70 -17.65
N ALA A 110 -24.69 3.01 -18.83
CA ALA A 110 -26.10 3.34 -19.01
C ALA A 110 -27.04 2.16 -18.65
N ASP A 111 -26.56 0.92 -18.82
CA ASP A 111 -27.26 -0.29 -18.40
C ASP A 111 -27.14 -0.58 -16.89
N GLY A 112 -26.52 0.30 -16.11
CA GLY A 112 -26.42 0.22 -14.66
C GLY A 112 -25.18 -0.52 -14.14
N HIS A 113 -24.14 -0.75 -14.95
CA HIS A 113 -22.89 -1.32 -14.48
C HIS A 113 -22.00 -0.28 -13.81
N THR A 114 -21.47 -0.60 -12.64
CA THR A 114 -20.42 0.18 -11.99
C THR A 114 -19.09 -0.06 -12.68
N LEU A 115 -18.42 1.01 -13.09
CA LEU A 115 -17.03 0.97 -13.52
C LEU A 115 -16.10 1.06 -12.30
N VAL A 116 -15.12 0.18 -12.24
CA VAL A 116 -14.04 0.23 -11.23
C VAL A 116 -12.72 0.41 -11.95
N LEU A 117 -12.09 1.57 -11.75
CA LEU A 117 -10.70 1.81 -12.16
C LEU A 117 -9.77 1.34 -11.04
N GLN A 118 -8.87 0.41 -11.35
CA GLN A 118 -8.02 -0.26 -10.38
C GLN A 118 -6.58 0.19 -10.48
N GLY A 119 -5.86 0.13 -9.36
CA GLY A 119 -4.42 0.39 -9.35
C GLY A 119 -4.05 1.83 -9.73
N LEU A 120 -4.89 2.82 -9.43
CA LEU A 120 -4.69 4.22 -9.78
C LEU A 120 -3.41 4.82 -9.18
N HIS A 121 -2.94 4.28 -8.04
CA HIS A 121 -1.63 4.59 -7.47
C HIS A 121 -0.44 4.17 -8.36
N ARG A 122 -0.70 3.66 -9.57
CA ARG A 122 0.29 3.30 -10.60
C ARG A 122 0.06 3.99 -11.94
N LEU A 123 -1.12 4.60 -12.11
CA LEU A 123 -1.58 5.17 -13.37
C LEU A 123 -1.76 6.68 -13.33
N TRP A 124 -2.27 7.19 -12.21
CA TRP A 124 -2.68 8.58 -12.09
C TRP A 124 -1.72 9.36 -11.19
N PRO A 125 -0.96 10.33 -11.74
CA PRO A 125 0.12 11.00 -11.00
C PRO A 125 -0.29 11.55 -9.63
N PRO A 126 -1.41 12.28 -9.45
CA PRO A 126 -1.81 12.78 -8.14
C PRO A 126 -1.97 11.67 -7.09
N LEU A 127 -2.52 10.51 -7.49
CA LEU A 127 -2.69 9.37 -6.59
C LEU A 127 -1.40 8.57 -6.39
N ILE A 128 -0.46 8.61 -7.35
CA ILE A 128 0.87 8.03 -7.16
C ILE A 128 1.60 8.76 -6.02
N ASP A 129 1.58 10.09 -6.06
CA ASP A 129 2.25 10.94 -5.07
C ASP A 129 1.54 10.85 -3.70
N PHE A 130 0.23 11.00 -3.67
CA PHE A 130 -0.56 10.93 -2.45
C PHE A 130 -0.41 9.59 -1.71
N VAL A 131 -0.47 8.46 -2.43
CA VAL A 131 -0.35 7.13 -1.81
C VAL A 131 1.05 6.88 -1.27
N ARG A 132 2.09 7.40 -1.93
CA ARG A 132 3.45 7.31 -1.42
C ARG A 132 3.58 8.03 -0.08
N ASP A 133 3.07 9.26 0.00
CA ASP A 133 3.09 10.05 1.22
C ASP A 133 2.25 9.36 2.33
N LEU A 134 1.09 8.80 1.97
CA LEU A 134 0.27 8.03 2.91
C LEU A 134 0.98 6.78 3.42
N VAL A 135 1.71 6.05 2.57
CA VAL A 135 2.51 4.88 2.99
C VAL A 135 3.62 5.30 3.96
N ASP A 136 4.25 6.45 3.75
CA ASP A 136 5.25 6.98 4.68
C ASP A 136 4.63 7.37 6.03
N ASP A 137 3.41 7.93 6.04
CA ASP A 137 2.70 8.32 7.26
C ASP A 137 2.22 7.10 8.09
N ILE A 138 1.62 6.10 7.44
CA ILE A 138 1.00 4.96 8.15
C ILE A 138 1.89 3.73 8.26
N GLY A 139 3.00 3.66 7.53
CA GLY A 139 3.94 2.53 7.55
C GLY A 139 3.39 1.23 6.95
N HIS A 140 2.32 1.29 6.15
CA HIS A 140 1.66 0.13 5.56
C HIS A 140 1.41 0.30 4.06
N PRO A 141 1.59 -0.76 3.24
CA PRO A 141 1.34 -0.70 1.80
C PRO A 141 -0.11 -0.33 1.49
N SER A 142 -0.30 0.56 0.53
CA SER A 142 -1.62 1.05 0.14
C SER A 142 -1.82 0.97 -1.37
N GLN A 143 -3.09 0.80 -1.77
CA GLN A 143 -3.54 0.79 -3.16
C GLN A 143 -4.79 1.65 -3.31
N VAL A 144 -5.03 2.20 -4.52
CA VAL A 144 -6.22 3.02 -4.78
C VAL A 144 -6.99 2.48 -5.96
N ASN A 145 -8.30 2.39 -5.77
CA ASN A 145 -9.28 2.15 -6.82
C ASN A 145 -10.33 3.27 -6.81
N SER A 146 -10.91 3.56 -7.97
CA SER A 146 -12.07 4.45 -8.08
C SER A 146 -13.29 3.66 -8.50
N TYR A 147 -14.41 3.89 -7.83
CA TYR A 147 -15.70 3.31 -8.15
C TYR A 147 -16.61 4.39 -8.71
N ILE A 148 -17.03 4.21 -9.95
CA ILE A 148 -17.96 5.08 -10.66
C ILE A 148 -19.25 4.30 -10.80
N THR A 149 -20.30 4.72 -10.06
CA THR A 149 -21.57 3.99 -9.95
C THR A 149 -22.67 4.85 -10.56
N PRO A 150 -23.48 4.29 -11.50
CA PRO A 150 -24.62 5.01 -12.08
C PRO A 150 -25.69 5.31 -11.03
N ALA A 151 -26.55 6.26 -11.37
CA ALA A 151 -27.69 6.66 -10.54
C ALA A 151 -28.52 5.47 -10.07
N SER A 152 -28.90 5.48 -8.79
CA SER A 152 -29.79 4.48 -8.16
C SER A 152 -29.33 3.02 -8.29
N SER A 153 -28.06 2.79 -8.60
CA SER A 153 -27.50 1.45 -8.64
C SER A 153 -27.05 1.01 -7.26
N LYS A 154 -27.39 -0.21 -6.90
CA LYS A 154 -26.87 -0.85 -5.69
C LYS A 154 -25.42 -1.22 -5.92
N GLY A 155 -24.58 -0.93 -4.94
CA GLY A 155 -23.22 -1.43 -4.91
C GLY A 155 -23.17 -2.93 -4.59
N PHE A 156 -22.07 -3.36 -4.01
CA PHE A 156 -21.93 -4.75 -3.56
C PHE A 156 -22.87 -5.05 -2.39
N SER A 157 -23.35 -6.30 -2.32
CA SER A 157 -24.07 -6.83 -1.15
C SER A 157 -23.23 -6.65 0.12
N PRO A 158 -23.83 -6.69 1.32
CA PRO A 158 -23.10 -6.60 2.56
C PRO A 158 -21.93 -7.59 2.60
N HIS A 159 -20.72 -7.07 2.88
CA HIS A 159 -19.48 -7.83 2.94
C HIS A 159 -18.47 -7.11 3.84
N TYR A 160 -17.37 -7.76 4.12
CA TYR A 160 -16.21 -7.10 4.74
C TYR A 160 -14.94 -7.30 3.89
N ASP A 161 -14.04 -6.34 3.98
CA ASP A 161 -12.71 -6.46 3.39
C ASP A 161 -11.72 -7.06 4.39
N VAL A 162 -10.69 -7.74 3.87
CA VAL A 162 -9.56 -8.29 4.64
C VAL A 162 -8.41 -7.28 4.79
N HIS A 163 -8.61 -6.05 4.38
CA HIS A 163 -7.69 -4.92 4.49
C HIS A 163 -8.45 -3.70 5.04
N ASP A 164 -7.75 -2.78 5.66
CA ASP A 164 -8.32 -1.53 6.13
C ASP A 164 -8.59 -0.62 4.93
N VAL A 165 -9.59 0.25 5.00
CA VAL A 165 -10.05 1.05 3.87
C VAL A 165 -10.30 2.49 4.28
N PHE A 166 -9.82 3.45 3.47
CA PHE A 166 -10.36 4.81 3.45
C PHE A 166 -11.21 4.97 2.20
N VAL A 167 -12.44 5.44 2.38
CA VAL A 167 -13.36 5.83 1.31
C VAL A 167 -13.36 7.35 1.23
N LEU A 168 -13.06 7.92 0.06
CA LEU A 168 -13.11 9.35 -0.18
C LEU A 168 -14.22 9.63 -1.19
N GLN A 169 -15.26 10.34 -0.80
CA GLN A 169 -16.34 10.68 -1.70
C GLN A 169 -15.92 11.87 -2.58
N ILE A 170 -15.87 11.62 -3.89
CA ILE A 170 -15.40 12.62 -4.88
C ILE A 170 -16.57 13.37 -5.52
N SER A 171 -17.62 12.66 -5.93
CA SER A 171 -18.76 13.24 -6.63
C SER A 171 -20.03 12.47 -6.36
N GLY A 172 -21.19 13.16 -6.35
CA GLY A 172 -22.47 12.56 -6.04
C GLY A 172 -22.57 12.08 -4.58
N GLU A 173 -23.71 11.55 -4.21
CA GLU A 173 -24.01 11.11 -2.85
C GLU A 173 -24.13 9.57 -2.77
N LYS A 174 -23.56 8.99 -1.72
CA LYS A 174 -23.59 7.54 -1.51
C LYS A 174 -23.92 7.21 -0.07
N ARG A 175 -24.99 6.42 0.14
CA ARG A 175 -25.37 5.93 1.45
C ARG A 175 -24.50 4.73 1.81
N TRP A 176 -23.96 4.76 3.01
CA TRP A 176 -23.14 3.69 3.60
C TRP A 176 -23.80 3.17 4.86
N ILE A 177 -23.92 1.84 4.96
CA ILE A 177 -24.46 1.14 6.12
C ILE A 177 -23.38 0.23 6.65
N LEU A 178 -23.01 0.41 7.94
CA LEU A 178 -21.93 -0.32 8.59
C LEU A 178 -22.45 -1.15 9.75
N HIS A 179 -21.96 -2.38 9.86
CA HIS A 179 -22.24 -3.25 11.03
C HIS A 179 -20.92 -3.73 11.66
N PRO A 180 -20.93 -4.01 12.97
CA PRO A 180 -19.77 -4.59 13.64
C PRO A 180 -19.35 -5.93 13.01
N PRO A 181 -18.07 -6.29 13.12
CA PRO A 181 -17.55 -7.49 12.51
C PRO A 181 -18.13 -8.77 13.11
N VAL A 182 -18.37 -9.79 12.29
CA VAL A 182 -18.61 -11.18 12.71
C VAL A 182 -17.28 -11.94 12.87
N HIS A 183 -16.21 -11.40 12.33
CA HIS A 183 -14.85 -11.89 12.45
C HIS A 183 -13.91 -10.71 12.58
N THR A 184 -13.34 -10.50 13.77
CA THR A 184 -12.46 -9.39 14.06
C THR A 184 -11.08 -9.62 13.47
N HIS A 185 -10.50 -8.56 12.87
CA HIS A 185 -9.14 -8.56 12.31
C HIS A 185 -8.86 -9.72 11.34
N PRO A 186 -9.71 -9.95 10.31
CA PRO A 186 -9.48 -11.04 9.36
C PRO A 186 -8.11 -10.90 8.70
N LEU A 187 -7.43 -12.03 8.51
CA LEU A 187 -6.21 -12.12 7.72
C LEU A 187 -6.58 -12.17 6.22
N SER A 188 -5.61 -11.92 5.36
CA SER A 188 -5.81 -11.88 3.89
C SER A 188 -6.39 -13.17 3.29
N ASN A 189 -6.19 -14.31 3.95
CA ASN A 189 -6.73 -15.61 3.58
C ASN A 189 -8.06 -15.98 4.30
N GLN A 190 -8.73 -15.02 4.91
CA GLN A 190 -9.99 -15.22 5.64
C GLN A 190 -11.10 -14.32 5.07
N PRO A 191 -11.49 -14.50 3.79
CA PRO A 191 -12.46 -13.64 3.12
C PRO A 191 -13.88 -13.80 3.72
N TRP A 192 -14.70 -12.79 3.51
CA TRP A 192 -16.10 -12.78 3.98
C TRP A 192 -16.94 -13.95 3.40
N SER A 193 -16.59 -14.42 2.20
CA SER A 193 -17.26 -15.55 1.56
C SER A 193 -17.31 -16.81 2.41
N ASP A 194 -16.31 -17.03 3.25
CA ASP A 194 -16.24 -18.17 4.17
C ASP A 194 -17.21 -18.03 5.36
N ARG A 195 -17.80 -16.85 5.52
CA ARG A 195 -18.73 -16.49 6.61
C ARG A 195 -19.99 -15.82 6.11
N LYS A 196 -20.38 -16.11 4.87
CA LYS A 196 -21.47 -15.45 4.17
C LYS A 196 -22.77 -15.40 5.01
N ASN A 197 -23.20 -16.50 5.58
CA ASN A 197 -24.44 -16.56 6.37
C ASN A 197 -24.36 -15.63 7.60
N ALA A 198 -23.25 -15.64 8.34
CA ALA A 198 -23.08 -14.78 9.50
C ALA A 198 -23.04 -13.29 9.10
N VAL A 199 -22.47 -12.95 7.95
CA VAL A 199 -22.48 -11.59 7.41
C VAL A 199 -23.91 -11.16 7.04
N GLU A 200 -24.67 -12.03 6.37
CA GLU A 200 -26.07 -11.77 6.00
C GLU A 200 -26.96 -11.61 7.25
N GLU A 201 -26.81 -12.47 8.26
CA GLU A 201 -27.51 -12.35 9.54
C GLU A 201 -27.18 -11.04 10.26
N ARG A 202 -25.90 -10.66 10.31
CA ARG A 202 -25.49 -9.40 10.94
C ARG A 202 -26.02 -8.18 10.19
N ALA A 203 -26.12 -8.23 8.88
CA ALA A 203 -26.54 -7.11 8.04
C ALA A 203 -28.02 -6.75 8.16
N ILE A 204 -28.86 -7.62 8.75
CA ILE A 204 -30.28 -7.32 9.06
C ILE A 204 -30.50 -6.73 10.45
N GLU A 205 -29.46 -6.72 11.31
CA GLU A 205 -29.54 -6.06 12.63
C GLU A 205 -29.46 -4.53 12.50
N ALA A 206 -29.66 -3.83 13.63
CA ALA A 206 -29.46 -2.38 13.65
C ALA A 206 -28.01 -2.01 13.30
N PRO A 207 -27.76 -1.12 12.33
CA PRO A 207 -26.41 -0.76 11.95
C PRO A 207 -25.69 0.05 13.02
N HIS A 208 -24.38 -0.08 13.05
CA HIS A 208 -23.52 0.81 13.86
C HIS A 208 -23.52 2.24 13.30
N LEU A 209 -23.51 2.38 11.98
CA LEU A 209 -23.57 3.64 11.28
C LEU A 209 -24.41 3.49 10.00
N ASP A 210 -25.34 4.41 9.79
CA ASP A 210 -26.11 4.58 8.57
C ASP A 210 -25.99 6.06 8.17
N THR A 211 -25.27 6.34 7.10
CA THR A 211 -24.92 7.71 6.74
C THR A 211 -24.83 7.88 5.24
N VAL A 212 -25.03 9.11 4.78
CA VAL A 212 -24.77 9.53 3.40
C VAL A 212 -23.44 10.27 3.37
N LEU A 213 -22.52 9.81 2.54
CA LEU A 213 -21.30 10.54 2.21
C LEU A 213 -21.60 11.54 1.09
N GLN A 214 -21.15 12.76 1.29
CA GLN A 214 -21.17 13.86 0.32
C GLN A 214 -19.75 14.15 -0.21
N PRO A 215 -19.61 14.82 -1.36
CA PRO A 215 -18.29 15.18 -1.88
C PRO A 215 -17.42 15.86 -0.83
N GLY A 216 -16.18 15.36 -0.66
CA GLY A 216 -15.25 15.81 0.35
C GLY A 216 -15.29 15.05 1.69
N ASP A 217 -16.32 14.21 1.92
CA ASP A 217 -16.34 13.34 3.10
C ASP A 217 -15.35 12.17 2.96
N ALA A 218 -14.75 11.77 4.09
CA ALA A 218 -13.90 10.59 4.20
C ALA A 218 -14.46 9.62 5.25
N LEU A 219 -14.32 8.32 4.98
CA LEU A 219 -14.75 7.26 5.90
C LEU A 219 -13.65 6.21 6.02
N TYR A 220 -13.10 6.04 7.22
CA TYR A 220 -12.19 4.94 7.54
C TYR A 220 -12.98 3.72 8.01
N LEU A 221 -12.66 2.56 7.44
CA LEU A 221 -13.25 1.27 7.77
C LEU A 221 -12.13 0.28 8.13
N PRO A 222 -12.05 -0.19 9.38
CA PRO A 222 -11.16 -1.29 9.71
C PRO A 222 -11.58 -2.58 9.01
N ARG A 223 -10.64 -3.42 8.64
CA ARG A 223 -10.92 -4.75 8.07
C ARG A 223 -11.85 -5.55 8.99
N GLY A 224 -12.73 -6.33 8.38
CA GLY A 224 -13.74 -7.11 9.10
C GLY A 224 -15.05 -6.38 9.36
N TRP A 225 -15.08 -5.04 9.27
CA TRP A 225 -16.32 -4.29 9.39
C TRP A 225 -17.22 -4.51 8.18
N ILE A 226 -18.44 -5.01 8.44
CA ILE A 226 -19.41 -5.28 7.39
C ILE A 226 -19.95 -3.96 6.87
N HIS A 227 -19.96 -3.83 5.55
CA HIS A 227 -20.47 -2.63 4.89
C HIS A 227 -21.21 -2.94 3.61
N SER A 228 -22.16 -2.06 3.29
CA SER A 228 -22.82 -1.97 2.01
C SER A 228 -23.01 -0.52 1.62
N ALA A 229 -23.13 -0.25 0.32
CA ALA A 229 -23.26 1.12 -0.16
C ALA A 229 -24.23 1.19 -1.35
N GLU A 230 -24.97 2.29 -1.46
CA GLU A 230 -25.95 2.56 -2.49
C GLU A 230 -25.80 3.98 -3.03
N ALA A 231 -25.74 4.13 -4.35
CA ALA A 231 -25.72 5.45 -5.01
C ALA A 231 -27.09 6.13 -4.88
N LEU A 232 -27.09 7.40 -4.50
CA LEU A 232 -28.32 8.21 -4.37
C LEU A 232 -28.39 9.24 -5.50
N GLY A 233 -29.54 9.29 -6.18
CA GLY A 233 -29.79 10.30 -7.21
C GLY A 233 -28.93 10.13 -8.44
N ASP A 234 -27.83 10.87 -8.54
CA ASP A 234 -26.96 10.94 -9.71
C ASP A 234 -25.80 9.92 -9.69
N THR A 235 -24.95 9.98 -10.72
CA THR A 235 -23.70 9.23 -10.78
C THR A 235 -22.81 9.58 -9.58
N THR A 236 -22.27 8.56 -8.92
CA THR A 236 -21.37 8.75 -7.79
C THR A 236 -19.96 8.27 -8.12
N ILE A 237 -18.97 9.02 -7.63
CA ILE A 237 -17.55 8.66 -7.73
C ILE A 237 -16.97 8.68 -6.32
N HIS A 238 -16.33 7.59 -5.92
CA HIS A 238 -15.51 7.57 -4.72
C HIS A 238 -14.19 6.84 -4.97
N LEU A 239 -13.15 7.26 -4.26
CA LEU A 239 -11.90 6.53 -4.15
C LEU A 239 -11.97 5.57 -2.97
N THR A 240 -11.40 4.39 -3.14
CA THR A 240 -11.15 3.44 -2.07
C THR A 240 -9.65 3.22 -1.96
N ILE A 241 -9.07 3.62 -0.83
CA ILE A 241 -7.67 3.39 -0.51
C ILE A 241 -7.61 2.19 0.41
N GLY A 242 -7.23 1.04 -0.14
CA GLY A 242 -7.05 -0.20 0.63
C GLY A 242 -5.66 -0.27 1.23
N VAL A 243 -5.58 -0.48 2.53
CA VAL A 243 -4.33 -0.57 3.29
C VAL A 243 -4.09 -2.00 3.73
N SER A 244 -3.01 -2.61 3.21
CA SER A 244 -2.59 -3.97 3.56
C SER A 244 -1.76 -3.94 4.84
N SER A 245 -2.43 -3.99 5.98
CA SER A 245 -1.77 -3.86 7.28
C SER A 245 -0.87 -5.05 7.59
N PHE A 246 0.40 -4.78 7.90
CA PHE A 246 1.27 -5.75 8.55
C PHE A 246 0.74 -6.03 9.96
N THR A 247 0.60 -7.29 10.30
CA THR A 247 -0.03 -7.75 11.54
C THR A 247 0.97 -8.41 12.48
N ARG A 248 0.57 -8.60 13.74
CA ARG A 248 1.34 -9.44 14.67
C ARG A 248 1.49 -10.87 14.16
N TYR A 249 0.52 -11.34 13.36
CA TYR A 249 0.61 -12.65 12.71
C TYR A 249 1.74 -12.70 11.68
N ASP A 250 1.98 -11.62 10.92
CA ASP A 250 3.12 -11.53 10.00
C ASP A 250 4.46 -11.63 10.76
N VAL A 251 4.56 -11.01 11.94
CA VAL A 251 5.74 -11.17 12.81
C VAL A 251 5.87 -12.61 13.27
N ALA A 252 4.80 -13.24 13.76
CA ALA A 252 4.79 -14.62 14.21
C ALA A 252 5.14 -15.59 13.07
N HIS A 253 4.62 -15.37 11.87
CA HIS A 253 4.95 -16.16 10.70
C HIS A 253 6.46 -16.08 10.33
N ASN A 254 7.05 -14.90 10.43
CA ASN A 254 8.49 -14.74 10.22
C ASN A 254 9.33 -15.34 11.35
N LEU A 255 8.84 -15.37 12.59
CA LEU A 255 9.46 -16.10 13.70
C LEU A 255 9.52 -17.61 13.39
N LEU A 256 8.41 -18.18 12.90
CA LEU A 256 8.38 -19.58 12.49
C LEU A 256 9.39 -19.88 11.37
N GLY A 257 9.69 -18.92 10.50
CA GLY A 257 10.71 -19.05 9.47
C GLY A 257 12.14 -19.29 10.01
N VAL A 258 12.43 -18.89 11.26
CA VAL A 258 13.73 -19.17 11.89
C VAL A 258 13.83 -20.62 12.33
N LEU A 259 12.71 -21.27 12.63
CA LEU A 259 12.68 -22.70 13.02
C LEU A 259 13.18 -23.61 11.91
N GLN A 260 13.12 -23.20 10.64
CA GLN A 260 13.67 -23.95 9.53
C GLN A 260 15.21 -24.06 9.56
N GLU A 261 15.88 -23.24 10.35
CA GLU A 261 17.34 -23.28 10.52
C GLU A 261 17.76 -24.35 11.54
N ASP A 262 16.82 -24.78 12.40
CA ASP A 262 17.07 -25.84 13.42
C ASP A 262 17.11 -27.23 12.79
N ALA A 263 18.14 -28.01 13.11
CA ALA A 263 18.36 -29.31 12.52
C ALA A 263 17.36 -30.37 13.05
N GLU A 264 17.00 -30.29 14.33
CA GLU A 264 16.10 -31.26 14.97
C GLU A 264 14.68 -31.13 14.41
N LEU A 265 14.20 -29.87 14.16
CA LEU A 265 12.91 -29.65 13.53
C LEU A 265 12.84 -30.05 12.05
N ARG A 266 13.99 -30.31 11.40
CA ARG A 266 14.06 -30.83 10.03
C ARG A 266 14.15 -32.34 9.96
N GLU A 267 14.25 -33.02 11.09
CA GLU A 267 14.26 -34.47 11.12
C GLU A 267 12.90 -35.03 10.66
N PRO A 268 12.91 -36.16 9.92
CA PRO A 268 11.65 -36.79 9.53
C PRO A 268 10.98 -37.44 10.74
N LEU A 269 9.65 -37.46 10.74
CA LEU A 269 8.92 -38.30 11.69
C LEU A 269 9.31 -39.78 11.48
N PRO A 270 9.19 -40.66 12.53
CA PRO A 270 9.60 -42.06 12.44
C PRO A 270 8.93 -42.79 11.28
N ALA A 271 9.69 -43.67 10.64
CA ALA A 271 9.15 -44.56 9.62
C ALA A 271 8.06 -45.46 10.21
N GLY A 272 6.93 -45.59 9.51
CA GLY A 272 5.83 -46.48 9.90
C GLY A 272 4.81 -45.82 10.85
N ILE A 273 4.94 -44.53 11.18
CA ILE A 273 3.88 -43.80 11.92
C ILE A 273 2.62 -43.71 11.07
N ASP A 274 1.48 -43.98 11.67
CA ASP A 274 0.18 -43.74 11.04
C ASP A 274 -0.23 -42.28 11.21
N LEU A 275 -0.05 -41.48 10.16
CA LEU A 275 -0.41 -40.05 10.14
C LEU A 275 -1.92 -39.80 10.08
N THR A 276 -2.73 -40.84 9.89
CA THR A 276 -4.19 -40.75 9.94
C THR A 276 -4.75 -40.99 11.34
N ASP A 277 -3.94 -41.53 12.25
CA ASP A 277 -4.27 -41.72 13.64
C ASP A 277 -3.73 -40.54 14.48
N ALA A 278 -4.65 -39.68 14.96
CA ALA A 278 -4.30 -38.54 15.78
C ALA A 278 -3.57 -38.91 17.08
N ASP A 279 -3.91 -40.05 17.71
CA ASP A 279 -3.29 -40.48 18.96
C ASP A 279 -1.84 -40.96 18.72
N ALA A 280 -1.56 -41.50 17.54
CA ALA A 280 -0.20 -41.85 17.14
C ALA A 280 0.69 -40.64 16.86
N VAL A 281 0.11 -39.54 16.40
CA VAL A 281 0.80 -38.27 16.03
C VAL A 281 0.97 -37.33 17.23
N LEU A 282 0.03 -37.33 18.17
CA LEU A 282 -0.03 -36.37 19.29
C LEU A 282 1.29 -36.27 20.10
N PRO A 283 2.00 -37.37 20.44
CA PRO A 283 3.28 -37.27 21.18
C PRO A 283 4.37 -36.49 20.43
N TYR A 284 4.33 -36.48 19.09
CA TYR A 284 5.28 -35.71 18.27
C TYR A 284 4.87 -34.24 18.22
N VAL A 285 3.55 -33.92 18.20
CA VAL A 285 3.06 -32.55 18.32
C VAL A 285 3.52 -31.97 19.65
N ASP A 286 3.35 -32.69 20.76
CA ASP A 286 3.74 -32.21 22.09
C ASP A 286 5.25 -31.92 22.15
N ARG A 287 6.08 -32.81 21.62
CA ARG A 287 7.53 -32.60 21.55
C ARG A 287 7.89 -31.36 20.74
N VAL A 288 7.32 -31.21 19.54
CA VAL A 288 7.57 -30.03 18.68
C VAL A 288 7.12 -28.76 19.35
N VAL A 289 6.02 -28.76 20.11
CA VAL A 289 5.57 -27.59 20.89
C VAL A 289 6.63 -27.19 21.92
N ASP A 290 7.20 -28.15 22.65
CA ASP A 290 8.25 -27.89 23.63
C ASP A 290 9.53 -27.37 22.97
N ASP A 291 9.97 -27.99 21.88
CA ASP A 291 11.17 -27.59 21.11
C ASP A 291 11.00 -26.13 20.58
N VAL A 292 9.85 -25.82 19.98
CA VAL A 292 9.52 -24.47 19.51
C VAL A 292 9.50 -23.46 20.66
N ALA A 293 8.92 -23.82 21.81
CA ALA A 293 8.89 -22.95 22.98
C ALA A 293 10.31 -22.63 23.49
N ASN A 294 11.18 -23.63 23.52
CA ASN A 294 12.59 -23.48 23.90
C ASN A 294 13.34 -22.57 22.94
N LEU A 295 13.18 -22.78 21.62
CA LEU A 295 13.80 -21.94 20.59
C LEU A 295 13.32 -20.49 20.67
N LEU A 296 12.02 -20.26 20.91
CA LEU A 296 11.48 -18.91 21.09
C LEU A 296 12.04 -18.21 22.34
N GLN A 297 12.31 -18.96 23.44
CA GLN A 297 13.00 -18.40 24.62
C GLN A 297 14.46 -18.02 24.31
N GLN A 298 15.18 -18.83 23.53
CA GLN A 298 16.54 -18.49 23.08
C GLN A 298 16.55 -17.22 22.23
N LEU A 299 15.57 -17.06 21.31
CA LEU A 299 15.44 -15.88 20.47
C LEU A 299 15.26 -14.56 21.27
N LYS A 300 14.70 -14.59 22.48
CA LYS A 300 14.61 -13.39 23.33
C LYS A 300 15.97 -12.78 23.64
N ASN A 301 17.00 -13.60 23.70
CA ASN A 301 18.36 -13.20 24.05
C ASN A 301 19.29 -13.11 22.82
N ASP A 302 18.82 -13.53 21.65
CA ASP A 302 19.54 -13.44 20.38
C ASP A 302 19.12 -12.20 19.59
N GLU A 303 19.77 -11.06 19.85
CA GLU A 303 19.49 -9.81 19.12
C GLU A 303 19.79 -9.94 17.62
N PRO A 304 20.89 -10.55 17.16
CA PRO A 304 21.14 -10.76 15.73
C PRO A 304 20.02 -11.51 15.04
N ALA A 305 19.47 -12.59 15.64
CA ALA A 305 18.36 -13.33 15.06
C ALA A 305 17.08 -12.48 14.99
N ARG A 306 16.75 -11.72 16.05
CA ARG A 306 15.60 -10.79 16.05
C ARG A 306 15.75 -9.71 14.99
N ARG A 307 16.96 -9.18 14.80
CA ARG A 307 17.26 -8.20 13.75
C ARG A 307 17.02 -8.78 12.35
N ARG A 308 17.47 -10.01 12.08
CA ARG A 308 17.20 -10.70 10.80
C ARG A 308 15.69 -10.84 10.51
N ILE A 309 14.87 -11.11 11.55
CA ILE A 309 13.41 -11.19 11.42
C ILE A 309 12.84 -9.81 11.03
N ALA A 310 13.24 -8.75 11.72
CA ALA A 310 12.82 -7.38 11.41
C ALA A 310 13.22 -6.97 9.98
N GLU A 311 14.43 -7.32 9.56
CA GLU A 311 14.92 -7.07 8.20
C GLU A 311 14.14 -7.85 7.14
N ARG A 312 13.67 -9.08 7.43
CA ARG A 312 12.80 -9.85 6.52
C ARG A 312 11.45 -9.13 6.32
N LEU A 313 10.87 -8.58 7.39
CA LEU A 313 9.64 -7.77 7.29
C LEU A 313 9.89 -6.49 6.48
N GLY A 314 10.99 -5.79 6.72
CA GLY A 314 11.37 -4.62 5.95
C GLY A 314 11.58 -4.91 4.46
N ARG A 315 12.22 -6.03 4.11
CA ARG A 315 12.35 -6.47 2.71
C ARG A 315 10.98 -6.75 2.08
N ARG A 316 10.10 -7.49 2.77
CA ARG A 316 8.74 -7.74 2.28
C ARG A 316 7.98 -6.43 2.07
N PHE A 317 8.11 -5.47 2.97
CA PHE A 317 7.52 -4.13 2.80
C PHE A 317 8.06 -3.45 1.53
N ALA A 318 9.38 -3.44 1.34
CA ALA A 318 10.02 -2.86 0.16
C ALA A 318 9.62 -3.56 -1.15
N ASP A 319 9.36 -4.87 -1.11
CA ASP A 319 8.94 -5.64 -2.30
C ASP A 319 7.54 -5.31 -2.78
N ILE A 320 6.64 -4.96 -1.86
CA ILE A 320 5.23 -4.67 -2.18
C ILE A 320 4.91 -3.18 -2.28
N THR A 321 5.80 -2.31 -1.78
CA THR A 321 5.75 -0.86 -1.98
C THR A 321 6.62 -0.45 -3.17
N ARG A 322 6.33 0.71 -3.74
CA ARG A 322 7.16 1.28 -4.81
C ARG A 322 7.71 2.62 -4.37
N PRO A 323 9.01 2.84 -4.55
CA PRO A 323 9.57 4.17 -4.36
C PRO A 323 9.05 5.14 -5.41
N GLU A 324 9.29 6.43 -5.19
CA GLU A 324 9.01 7.52 -6.13
C GLU A 324 9.42 7.15 -7.57
N PRO A 325 8.58 7.43 -8.59
CA PRO A 325 8.98 7.23 -9.98
C PRO A 325 10.17 8.12 -10.35
N VAL A 326 11.15 7.55 -11.02
CA VAL A 326 12.26 8.33 -11.59
C VAL A 326 11.84 8.90 -12.94
N GLY A 327 12.08 10.17 -13.20
CA GLY A 327 11.94 10.79 -14.51
C GLY A 327 13.23 10.59 -15.34
N PRO A 328 13.36 9.59 -16.23
CA PRO A 328 14.64 9.26 -16.84
C PRO A 328 15.25 10.41 -17.63
N LEU A 329 14.46 11.12 -18.42
CA LEU A 329 14.97 12.23 -19.25
C LEU A 329 15.40 13.42 -18.39
N ARG A 330 14.59 13.77 -17.35
CA ARG A 330 14.95 14.83 -16.39
C ARG A 330 16.24 14.48 -15.66
N THR A 331 16.38 13.24 -15.21
CA THR A 331 17.56 12.77 -14.47
C THR A 331 18.81 12.78 -15.36
N VAL A 332 18.72 12.35 -16.62
CA VAL A 332 19.86 12.42 -17.58
C VAL A 332 20.26 13.86 -17.84
N SER A 333 19.32 14.77 -18.08
CA SER A 333 19.60 16.19 -18.26
C SER A 333 20.27 16.80 -17.04
N PHE A 334 19.78 16.47 -15.85
CA PHE A 334 20.38 16.90 -14.59
C PHE A 334 21.80 16.37 -14.40
N MET A 335 22.05 15.07 -14.67
CA MET A 335 23.38 14.48 -14.59
C MET A 335 24.39 15.11 -15.55
N ASN A 336 23.95 15.57 -16.74
CA ASN A 336 24.81 16.24 -17.70
C ASN A 336 25.27 17.64 -17.22
N ALA A 337 24.42 18.30 -16.42
CA ALA A 337 24.70 19.61 -15.83
C ALA A 337 25.17 19.55 -14.37
N LEU A 338 25.42 18.32 -13.85
CA LEU A 338 25.74 18.09 -12.44
C LEU A 338 27.07 18.75 -12.05
N ASP A 339 27.00 19.61 -11.07
CA ASP A 339 28.10 20.32 -10.44
C ASP A 339 28.02 20.24 -8.91
N GLU A 340 28.92 20.96 -8.20
CA GLU A 340 29.00 20.98 -6.74
C GLU A 340 27.84 21.71 -6.06
N ASP A 341 27.18 22.64 -6.74
CA ASP A 341 26.00 23.39 -6.25
C ASP A 341 24.68 22.66 -6.48
N SER A 342 24.68 21.63 -7.30
CA SER A 342 23.51 20.82 -7.62
C SER A 342 22.96 20.16 -6.36
N ALA A 343 21.63 20.24 -6.14
CA ALA A 343 20.97 19.63 -5.01
C ALA A 343 20.38 18.26 -5.36
N VAL A 344 20.60 17.28 -4.51
CA VAL A 344 20.13 15.90 -4.65
C VAL A 344 19.43 15.45 -3.37
N VAL A 345 18.56 14.45 -3.51
CA VAL A 345 17.86 13.86 -2.37
C VAL A 345 17.75 12.35 -2.56
N TRP A 346 17.74 11.60 -1.46
CA TRP A 346 17.45 10.18 -1.47
C TRP A 346 16.04 9.95 -2.01
N ARG A 347 15.90 9.07 -2.98
CA ARG A 347 14.62 8.77 -3.61
C ARG A 347 13.60 8.30 -2.58
N GLN A 348 12.50 9.00 -2.45
CA GLN A 348 11.47 8.75 -1.43
C GLN A 348 10.91 7.31 -1.55
N GLY A 349 10.72 6.65 -0.41
CA GLY A 349 10.26 5.26 -0.34
C GLY A 349 11.28 4.22 -0.82
N LEU A 350 12.51 4.61 -1.23
CA LEU A 350 13.56 3.67 -1.59
C LEU A 350 14.23 3.10 -0.34
N THR A 351 14.05 1.81 -0.12
CA THR A 351 14.73 1.06 0.94
C THR A 351 16.01 0.44 0.39
N ALA A 352 17.13 0.64 1.08
CA ALA A 352 18.41 0.01 0.79
C ALA A 352 18.97 -0.65 2.06
N SER A 353 19.40 -1.89 1.96
CA SER A 353 20.22 -2.52 2.99
C SER A 353 21.67 -2.12 2.80
N ILE A 354 22.36 -1.78 3.93
CA ILE A 354 23.77 -1.43 3.89
C ILE A 354 24.60 -2.55 4.48
N SER A 355 25.64 -2.96 3.77
CA SER A 355 26.68 -3.85 4.28
C SER A 355 28.05 -3.37 3.87
N ARG A 356 29.09 -3.80 4.59
CA ARG A 356 30.48 -3.44 4.34
C ARG A 356 31.33 -4.69 4.18
N SER A 357 32.17 -4.72 3.18
CA SER A 357 33.19 -5.76 2.99
C SER A 357 34.35 -5.24 2.13
N GLU A 358 35.58 -5.67 2.41
CA GLU A 358 36.74 -5.42 1.54
C GLU A 358 36.93 -3.95 1.13
N ASN A 359 36.90 -3.01 2.06
CA ASN A 359 36.99 -1.57 1.80
C ASN A 359 35.89 -1.00 0.88
N LYS A 360 34.71 -1.64 0.87
CA LYS A 360 33.54 -1.19 0.10
C LYS A 360 32.30 -1.13 0.98
N ILE A 361 31.45 -0.16 0.70
CA ILE A 361 30.05 -0.10 1.15
C ILE A 361 29.16 -0.62 0.04
N HIS A 362 28.21 -1.48 0.37
CA HIS A 362 27.27 -2.09 -0.54
C HIS A 362 25.85 -1.65 -0.19
N LEU A 363 25.16 -1.08 -1.16
CA LEU A 363 23.75 -0.71 -1.10
C LEU A 363 22.94 -1.82 -1.80
N GLY A 364 22.38 -2.73 -1.01
CA GLY A 364 21.46 -3.76 -1.52
C GLY A 364 20.09 -3.14 -1.79
N LEU A 365 19.75 -2.98 -3.07
CA LEU A 365 18.44 -2.57 -3.55
C LEU A 365 17.61 -3.81 -3.90
N ARG A 366 16.35 -3.63 -4.21
CA ARG A 366 15.44 -4.72 -4.56
C ARG A 366 15.93 -5.59 -5.72
N ASP A 367 16.51 -4.98 -6.74
CA ASP A 367 16.87 -5.60 -8.03
C ASP A 367 18.38 -5.69 -8.27
N LYS A 368 19.19 -5.00 -7.45
CA LYS A 368 20.63 -4.91 -7.65
C LYS A 368 21.38 -4.50 -6.39
N THR A 369 22.71 -4.62 -6.43
CA THR A 369 23.61 -4.08 -5.41
C THR A 369 24.50 -3.01 -6.04
N VAL A 370 24.55 -1.83 -5.42
CA VAL A 370 25.46 -0.73 -5.79
C VAL A 370 26.62 -0.74 -4.82
N SER A 371 27.82 -0.95 -5.32
CA SER A 371 29.06 -0.95 -4.50
C SER A 371 29.82 0.34 -4.74
N LEU A 372 30.26 0.97 -3.65
CA LEU A 372 31.06 2.18 -3.61
C LEU A 372 32.27 1.96 -2.70
N PRO A 373 33.33 2.77 -2.80
CA PRO A 373 34.42 2.78 -1.80
C PRO A 373 33.90 3.05 -0.38
N ASP A 374 34.57 2.50 0.65
CA ASP A 374 34.12 2.64 2.05
C ASP A 374 34.16 4.12 2.54
N GLU A 375 35.03 4.95 1.96
CA GLU A 375 35.06 6.42 2.19
C GLU A 375 33.75 7.13 1.87
N CYS A 376 32.85 6.52 1.09
CA CYS A 376 31.52 7.07 0.81
C CYS A 376 30.50 6.81 1.93
N ALA A 377 30.88 6.10 3.00
CA ALA A 377 29.94 5.64 4.03
C ALA A 377 29.19 6.78 4.72
N ASP A 378 29.91 7.85 5.09
CA ASP A 378 29.30 8.99 5.78
C ASP A 378 28.38 9.78 4.86
N ALA A 379 28.77 9.97 3.60
CA ALA A 379 27.90 10.57 2.59
C ALA A 379 26.63 9.75 2.36
N ILE A 380 26.72 8.42 2.31
CA ILE A 380 25.55 7.54 2.18
C ILE A 380 24.63 7.65 3.40
N ALA A 381 25.18 7.66 4.61
CA ALA A 381 24.39 7.82 5.83
C ALA A 381 23.67 9.19 5.87
N GLN A 382 24.35 10.27 5.44
CA GLN A 382 23.76 11.59 5.28
C GLN A 382 22.61 11.57 4.30
N LEU A 383 22.79 11.01 3.09
CA LEU A 383 21.79 10.95 2.03
C LEU A 383 20.56 10.11 2.44
N GLN A 384 20.75 9.02 3.21
CA GLN A 384 19.66 8.21 3.74
C GLN A 384 18.74 8.94 4.73
N SER A 385 19.18 10.10 5.24
CA SER A 385 18.29 10.95 6.05
C SER A 385 17.09 11.47 5.27
N GLY A 386 17.09 11.36 3.93
CA GLY A 386 16.02 11.86 3.06
C GLY A 386 15.96 13.37 2.94
N LYS A 387 16.94 14.10 3.52
CA LYS A 387 17.01 15.56 3.42
C LYS A 387 17.73 15.94 2.12
N PRO A 388 17.22 16.94 1.38
CA PRO A 388 17.95 17.51 0.27
C PRO A 388 19.32 18.05 0.72
N CYS A 389 20.36 17.80 -0.04
CA CYS A 389 21.69 18.36 0.20
C CYS A 389 22.37 18.73 -1.13
N ARG A 390 23.30 19.70 -1.08
CA ARG A 390 24.14 20.00 -2.22
C ARG A 390 25.23 18.94 -2.35
N VAL A 391 25.67 18.72 -3.59
CA VAL A 391 26.74 17.75 -3.87
C VAL A 391 28.02 18.10 -3.11
N SER A 392 28.35 19.40 -3.00
CA SER A 392 29.50 19.90 -2.22
C SER A 392 29.41 19.64 -0.70
N GLU A 393 28.22 19.33 -0.19
CA GLU A 393 27.96 19.08 1.25
C GLU A 393 28.05 17.61 1.64
N LEU A 394 28.40 16.71 0.69
CA LEU A 394 28.52 15.28 0.96
C LEU A 394 29.71 15.00 1.88
N VAL A 395 29.40 14.52 3.08
CA VAL A 395 30.35 14.33 4.16
C VAL A 395 31.45 13.33 3.78
N GLY A 396 32.70 13.70 4.04
CA GLY A 396 33.86 12.82 3.83
C GLY A 396 34.38 12.74 2.39
N LEU A 397 33.79 13.51 1.45
CA LEU A 397 34.21 13.52 0.05
C LEU A 397 34.74 14.91 -0.37
N ASP A 398 35.77 14.92 -1.22
CA ASP A 398 36.15 16.14 -1.96
C ASP A 398 35.16 16.42 -3.09
N SER A 399 35.14 17.65 -3.66
CA SER A 399 34.20 18.07 -4.69
C SER A 399 34.17 17.13 -5.90
N ASN A 400 35.28 16.62 -6.36
CA ASN A 400 35.33 15.73 -7.52
C ASN A 400 34.75 14.36 -7.19
N SER A 401 35.10 13.79 -6.05
CA SER A 401 34.59 12.51 -5.56
C SER A 401 33.09 12.61 -5.29
N ALA A 402 32.60 13.72 -4.70
CA ALA A 402 31.19 13.98 -4.46
C ALA A 402 30.36 13.99 -5.75
N ILE A 403 30.85 14.68 -6.81
CA ILE A 403 30.18 14.68 -8.13
C ILE A 403 30.13 13.28 -8.73
N VAL A 404 31.21 12.49 -8.64
CA VAL A 404 31.25 11.12 -9.16
C VAL A 404 30.28 10.22 -8.42
N VAL A 405 30.23 10.30 -7.09
CA VAL A 405 29.33 9.51 -6.26
C VAL A 405 27.85 9.91 -6.51
N ALA A 406 27.54 11.20 -6.53
CA ALA A 406 26.20 11.70 -6.82
C ALA A 406 25.72 11.25 -8.21
N ARG A 407 26.58 11.39 -9.24
CA ARG A 407 26.28 10.94 -10.60
C ARG A 407 26.02 9.42 -10.66
N ARG A 408 26.84 8.64 -9.96
CA ARG A 408 26.63 7.18 -9.88
C ARG A 408 25.28 6.85 -9.23
N LEU A 409 24.93 7.45 -8.09
CA LEU A 409 23.71 7.20 -7.37
C LEU A 409 22.45 7.69 -8.14
N LEU A 410 22.53 8.82 -8.83
CA LEU A 410 21.49 9.29 -9.77
C LEU A 410 21.25 8.30 -10.90
N ARG A 411 22.34 7.82 -11.53
CA ARG A 411 22.27 6.81 -12.60
C ARG A 411 21.63 5.51 -12.13
N GLU A 412 21.88 5.11 -10.89
CA GLU A 412 21.30 3.90 -10.30
C GLU A 412 19.88 4.11 -9.78
N GLY A 413 19.35 5.34 -9.83
CA GLY A 413 18.02 5.67 -9.32
C GLY A 413 17.92 5.60 -7.79
N VAL A 414 19.05 5.78 -7.11
CA VAL A 414 19.12 5.90 -5.64
C VAL A 414 18.81 7.32 -5.22
N LEU A 415 19.36 8.29 -5.94
CA LEU A 415 19.06 9.72 -5.79
C LEU A 415 18.15 10.20 -6.91
N VAL A 416 17.46 11.28 -6.63
CA VAL A 416 16.73 12.11 -7.60
C VAL A 416 17.18 13.57 -7.45
N PRO A 417 17.04 14.43 -8.50
CA PRO A 417 17.22 15.86 -8.35
C PRO A 417 16.27 16.40 -7.26
N ALA A 418 16.79 17.16 -6.31
CA ALA A 418 15.94 17.80 -5.32
C ALA A 418 14.98 18.79 -5.99
N PRO A 419 13.77 19.01 -5.38
CA PRO A 419 12.76 19.95 -5.88
C PRO A 419 13.27 21.38 -6.01
#